data_3e0c0e43450fa0d6d76abcfc315b3440
#
_entry.id   3e0c0e43450fa0d6d76abcfc315b3440
#
_cell.length_a   1.000
_cell.length_b   1.000
_cell.length_c   1.000
_cell.angle_alpha   90.00
_cell.angle_beta   90.00
_cell.angle_gamma   90.00
#
_symmetry.space_group_name_H-M   'P 1'
#
loop_
_entity.id
_entity.type
_entity.pdbx_description
1 polymer ?
#
loop_
_entity_poly.entity_id
_entity_poly.type
_entity_poly.pdbx_seq_one_letter_code
_entity_poly.pdbx_strand_id
1 'polypeptide(L)'
;MSTNGKTKVIILDEADYITPEAQAALRNLIETFSNNCRFIFTCNFKHKIIQPLHSRCSVIDFSFDKTELPKLQVQIARRVFEILSKEKVEYTKEAVIEIVKRFTPDNRRILNELQRYANINGKIDVGLFAVVDSAKIQNFVNFMKTGDFKSCRQFIADNPDPDVIFTELYDNIIDYVDTNSIPNLILILGEYQHRAATVANQEINLAAFCVECMKGIKWK
;
A
#
# COMPACT_ATOMS: atom_id res chain seq x y z
N MET A 1 -37.81 -16.32 -5.35
CA MET A 1 -37.94 -16.12 -6.81
C MET A 1 -37.83 -14.63 -7.12
N SER A 2 -37.14 -14.25 -8.20
CA SER A 2 -37.13 -12.84 -8.64
C SER A 2 -38.51 -12.51 -9.21
N THR A 3 -39.21 -11.54 -8.64
CA THR A 3 -40.51 -11.09 -9.09
C THR A 3 -40.55 -10.51 -10.50
N ASN A 4 -39.37 -10.23 -11.12
CA ASN A 4 -39.28 -9.56 -12.41
C ASN A 4 -38.56 -10.40 -13.51
N GLY A 5 -38.40 -11.73 -13.33
CA GLY A 5 -37.81 -12.62 -14.34
C GLY A 5 -36.32 -12.31 -14.67
N LYS A 6 -35.67 -11.35 -13.97
CA LYS A 6 -34.27 -10.97 -14.20
C LYS A 6 -33.32 -11.79 -13.34
N THR A 7 -32.18 -12.19 -13.91
CA THR A 7 -31.08 -12.83 -13.19
C THR A 7 -30.54 -11.89 -12.10
N LYS A 8 -30.40 -12.40 -10.87
CA LYS A 8 -29.77 -11.65 -9.78
C LYS A 8 -28.25 -11.75 -9.88
N VAL A 9 -27.56 -10.66 -9.55
CA VAL A 9 -26.10 -10.65 -9.40
C VAL A 9 -25.80 -10.46 -7.92
N ILE A 10 -25.00 -11.36 -7.38
CA ILE A 10 -24.49 -11.33 -5.99
C ILE A 10 -23.02 -11.05 -6.06
N ILE A 11 -22.60 -9.94 -5.45
CA ILE A 11 -21.20 -9.53 -5.39
C ILE A 11 -20.70 -9.79 -3.97
N LEU A 12 -19.66 -10.59 -3.84
CA LEU A 12 -18.97 -10.89 -2.60
C LEU A 12 -17.60 -10.18 -2.67
N ASP A 13 -17.57 -9.00 -2.11
CA ASP A 13 -16.36 -8.18 -2.07
C ASP A 13 -15.42 -8.69 -0.98
N GLU A 14 -14.10 -8.61 -1.20
CA GLU A 14 -13.09 -9.09 -0.28
C GLU A 14 -13.31 -10.56 0.14
N ALA A 15 -13.61 -11.43 -0.82
CA ALA A 15 -13.95 -12.83 -0.57
C ALA A 15 -12.80 -13.67 0.03
N ASP A 16 -11.59 -13.19 0.00
CA ASP A 16 -10.41 -13.77 0.66
C ASP A 16 -10.44 -13.65 2.20
N TYR A 17 -11.38 -12.89 2.76
CA TYR A 17 -11.68 -12.87 4.20
C TYR A 17 -12.78 -13.86 4.62
N ILE A 18 -13.45 -14.49 3.67
CA ILE A 18 -14.45 -15.52 3.95
C ILE A 18 -13.74 -16.80 4.43
N THR A 19 -14.22 -17.40 5.53
CA THR A 19 -13.64 -18.65 6.06
C THR A 19 -13.75 -19.79 5.07
N PRO A 20 -12.84 -20.79 5.09
CA PRO A 20 -12.90 -21.93 4.17
C PRO A 20 -14.22 -22.72 4.24
N GLU A 21 -14.82 -22.83 5.42
CA GLU A 21 -16.11 -23.50 5.62
C GLU A 21 -17.26 -22.74 4.93
N ALA A 22 -17.28 -21.42 5.06
CA ALA A 22 -18.25 -20.58 4.39
C ALA A 22 -18.05 -20.58 2.87
N GLN A 23 -16.81 -20.59 2.39
CA GLN A 23 -16.50 -20.78 0.97
C GLN A 23 -16.98 -22.13 0.43
N ALA A 24 -16.86 -23.20 1.23
CA ALA A 24 -17.40 -24.53 0.86
C ALA A 24 -18.92 -24.53 0.75
N ALA A 25 -19.62 -23.80 1.62
CA ALA A 25 -21.07 -23.63 1.53
C ALA A 25 -21.48 -22.85 0.27
N LEU A 26 -20.72 -21.79 -0.09
CA LEU A 26 -20.95 -21.01 -1.31
C LEU A 26 -20.86 -21.84 -2.58
N ARG A 27 -19.99 -22.86 -2.61
CA ARG A 27 -19.91 -23.80 -3.73
C ARG A 27 -21.28 -24.42 -4.06
N ASN A 28 -21.99 -24.91 -3.04
CA ASN A 28 -23.29 -25.52 -3.23
C ASN A 28 -24.35 -24.48 -3.65
N LEU A 29 -24.27 -23.25 -3.11
CA LEU A 29 -25.18 -22.17 -3.47
C LEU A 29 -25.03 -21.75 -4.94
N ILE A 30 -23.80 -21.67 -5.46
CA ILE A 30 -23.52 -21.35 -6.87
C ILE A 30 -24.22 -22.38 -7.78
N GLU A 31 -24.09 -23.67 -7.49
CA GLU A 31 -24.71 -24.73 -8.28
C GLU A 31 -26.22 -24.68 -8.19
N THR A 32 -26.77 -24.58 -6.98
CA THR A 32 -28.19 -24.59 -6.74
C THR A 32 -28.93 -23.41 -7.40
N PHE A 33 -28.31 -22.24 -7.39
CA PHE A 33 -28.91 -21.01 -7.91
C PHE A 33 -28.42 -20.57 -9.28
N SER A 34 -27.64 -21.42 -9.98
CA SER A 34 -27.03 -21.11 -11.27
C SER A 34 -27.98 -20.58 -12.34
N ASN A 35 -29.26 -21.01 -12.32
CA ASN A 35 -30.27 -20.55 -13.28
C ASN A 35 -30.79 -19.13 -12.99
N ASN A 36 -30.76 -18.68 -11.73
CA ASN A 36 -31.39 -17.44 -11.30
C ASN A 36 -30.39 -16.39 -10.76
N CYS A 37 -29.19 -16.81 -10.44
CA CYS A 37 -28.16 -15.95 -9.84
C CYS A 37 -26.83 -16.07 -10.59
N ARG A 38 -26.06 -14.99 -10.53
CA ARG A 38 -24.63 -14.95 -10.90
C ARG A 38 -23.87 -14.44 -9.71
N PHE A 39 -22.68 -15.01 -9.49
CA PHE A 39 -21.82 -14.65 -8.38
C PHE A 39 -20.56 -13.99 -8.93
N ILE A 40 -20.16 -12.89 -8.30
CA ILE A 40 -18.90 -12.19 -8.56
C ILE A 40 -18.15 -12.16 -7.24
N PHE A 41 -16.93 -12.67 -7.24
CA PHE A 41 -16.02 -12.62 -6.10
C PHE A 41 -14.91 -11.65 -6.42
N THR A 42 -14.62 -10.70 -5.55
CA THR A 42 -13.41 -9.89 -5.61
C THR A 42 -12.45 -10.33 -4.49
N CYS A 43 -11.16 -10.34 -4.75
CA CYS A 43 -10.16 -10.68 -3.75
C CYS A 43 -8.81 -10.05 -4.11
N ASN A 44 -8.00 -9.77 -3.11
CA ASN A 44 -6.62 -9.36 -3.28
C ASN A 44 -5.68 -10.58 -3.31
N PHE A 45 -6.01 -11.64 -2.57
CA PHE A 45 -5.19 -12.83 -2.42
C PHE A 45 -5.90 -14.05 -2.99
N LYS A 46 -5.70 -14.29 -4.28
CA LYS A 46 -6.29 -15.42 -5.02
C LYS A 46 -6.06 -16.78 -4.34
N HIS A 47 -4.90 -16.99 -3.70
CA HIS A 47 -4.58 -18.24 -3.03
C HIS A 47 -5.41 -18.52 -1.77
N LYS A 48 -6.11 -17.52 -1.21
CA LYS A 48 -7.04 -17.69 -0.07
C LYS A 48 -8.43 -18.17 -0.50
N ILE A 49 -8.73 -18.15 -1.80
CA ILE A 49 -9.97 -18.71 -2.34
C ILE A 49 -9.75 -20.20 -2.58
N ILE A 50 -10.68 -21.04 -2.10
CA ILE A 50 -10.57 -22.50 -2.23
C ILE A 50 -10.66 -22.94 -3.70
N GLN A 51 -9.90 -23.97 -4.06
CA GLN A 51 -9.85 -24.51 -5.41
C GLN A 51 -11.23 -24.87 -6.03
N PRO A 52 -12.19 -25.41 -5.27
CA PRO A 52 -13.53 -25.69 -5.79
C PRO A 52 -14.31 -24.45 -6.27
N LEU A 53 -14.03 -23.27 -5.74
CA LEU A 53 -14.62 -22.01 -6.23
C LEU A 53 -13.93 -21.54 -7.51
N HIS A 54 -12.59 -21.66 -7.58
CA HIS A 54 -11.86 -21.35 -8.80
C HIS A 54 -12.33 -22.14 -10.02
N SER A 55 -12.67 -23.42 -9.84
CA SER A 55 -13.16 -24.27 -10.95
C SER A 55 -14.55 -23.91 -11.45
N ARG A 56 -15.32 -23.12 -10.68
CA ARG A 56 -16.68 -22.69 -10.99
C ARG A 56 -16.80 -21.25 -11.45
N CYS A 57 -15.70 -20.51 -11.38
CA CYS A 57 -15.64 -19.09 -11.75
C CYS A 57 -14.63 -18.87 -12.87
N SER A 58 -14.90 -17.92 -13.74
CA SER A 58 -13.90 -17.39 -14.64
C SER A 58 -13.02 -16.41 -13.86
N VAL A 59 -11.71 -16.68 -13.79
CA VAL A 59 -10.76 -15.83 -13.10
C VAL A 59 -10.30 -14.72 -14.03
N ILE A 60 -10.48 -13.48 -13.60
CA ILE A 60 -9.96 -12.28 -14.26
C ILE A 60 -8.91 -11.68 -13.33
N ASP A 61 -7.67 -11.62 -13.81
CA ASP A 61 -6.56 -11.02 -13.08
C ASP A 61 -6.40 -9.56 -13.52
N PHE A 62 -6.36 -8.65 -12.53
CA PHE A 62 -6.18 -7.21 -12.73
C PHE A 62 -4.74 -6.77 -12.46
N SER A 63 -3.78 -7.69 -12.48
CA SER A 63 -2.36 -7.33 -12.42
C SER A 63 -1.93 -6.55 -13.68
N PHE A 64 -0.99 -5.65 -13.50
CA PHE A 64 -0.46 -4.81 -14.58
C PHE A 64 0.97 -5.22 -14.92
N ASP A 65 1.26 -5.34 -16.20
CA ASP A 65 2.64 -5.47 -16.67
C ASP A 65 3.40 -4.15 -16.53
N LYS A 66 4.71 -4.23 -16.31
CA LYS A 66 5.59 -3.05 -16.20
C LYS A 66 5.48 -2.13 -17.43
N THR A 67 5.15 -2.69 -18.60
CA THR A 67 4.96 -1.95 -19.85
C THR A 67 3.64 -1.17 -19.91
N GLU A 68 2.65 -1.55 -19.11
CA GLU A 68 1.33 -0.91 -19.04
C GLU A 68 1.27 0.21 -18.01
N LEU A 69 2.13 0.16 -16.98
CA LEU A 69 2.17 1.15 -15.91
C LEU A 69 2.24 2.60 -16.40
N PRO A 70 3.09 2.98 -17.37
CA PRO A 70 3.12 4.37 -17.85
C PRO A 70 1.80 4.84 -18.46
N LYS A 71 1.11 3.95 -19.20
CA LYS A 71 -0.20 4.27 -19.79
C LYS A 71 -1.26 4.47 -18.70
N LEU A 72 -1.25 3.60 -17.70
CA LEU A 72 -2.13 3.68 -16.56
C LEU A 72 -1.89 4.98 -15.76
N GLN A 73 -0.63 5.33 -15.51
CA GLN A 73 -0.26 6.59 -14.83
C GLN A 73 -0.83 7.82 -15.54
N VAL A 74 -0.76 7.86 -16.87
CA VAL A 74 -1.35 8.96 -17.66
C VAL A 74 -2.88 9.03 -17.48
N GLN A 75 -3.56 7.89 -17.48
CA GLN A 75 -5.01 7.84 -17.30
C GLN A 75 -5.41 8.28 -15.89
N ILE A 76 -4.70 7.79 -14.86
CA ILE A 76 -4.92 8.17 -13.47
C ILE A 76 -4.66 9.67 -13.28
N ALA A 77 -3.54 10.21 -13.79
CA ALA A 77 -3.23 11.63 -13.70
C ALA A 77 -4.32 12.50 -14.32
N ARG A 78 -4.82 12.12 -15.50
CA ARG A 78 -5.94 12.82 -16.15
C ARG A 78 -7.18 12.83 -15.25
N ARG A 79 -7.52 11.69 -14.66
CA ARG A 79 -8.66 11.58 -13.76
C ARG A 79 -8.49 12.40 -12.49
N VAL A 80 -7.29 12.43 -11.92
CA VAL A 80 -6.96 13.24 -10.76
C VAL A 80 -7.10 14.75 -11.09
N PHE A 81 -6.61 15.21 -12.23
CA PHE A 81 -6.79 16.61 -12.66
C PHE A 81 -8.27 16.99 -12.80
N GLU A 82 -9.12 16.11 -13.35
CA GLU A 82 -10.56 16.34 -13.41
C GLU A 82 -11.19 16.49 -12.03
N ILE A 83 -10.79 15.64 -11.07
CA ILE A 83 -11.29 15.67 -9.69
C ILE A 83 -10.86 16.99 -9.02
N LEU A 84 -9.57 17.32 -9.03
CA LEU A 84 -9.04 18.52 -8.39
C LEU A 84 -9.68 19.80 -8.97
N SER A 85 -9.92 19.82 -10.28
CA SER A 85 -10.62 20.94 -10.93
C SER A 85 -12.07 21.08 -10.48
N LYS A 86 -12.79 19.96 -10.29
CA LYS A 86 -14.18 19.96 -9.79
C LYS A 86 -14.26 20.40 -8.33
N GLU A 87 -13.32 19.93 -7.50
CA GLU A 87 -13.21 20.28 -6.08
C GLU A 87 -12.62 21.68 -5.86
N LYS A 88 -12.20 22.38 -6.95
CA LYS A 88 -11.59 23.73 -6.91
C LYS A 88 -10.34 23.79 -6.02
N VAL A 89 -9.57 22.72 -5.97
CA VAL A 89 -8.30 22.66 -5.25
C VAL A 89 -7.20 23.20 -6.15
N GLU A 90 -6.41 24.17 -5.66
CA GLU A 90 -5.22 24.66 -6.37
C GLU A 90 -4.11 23.60 -6.36
N TYR A 91 -3.48 23.35 -7.51
CA TYR A 91 -2.41 22.36 -7.62
C TYR A 91 -1.35 22.73 -8.66
N THR A 92 -0.13 22.22 -8.47
CA THR A 92 0.90 22.17 -9.50
C THR A 92 0.86 20.82 -10.21
N LYS A 93 1.04 20.81 -11.53
CA LYS A 93 0.95 19.58 -12.33
C LYS A 93 2.04 18.59 -11.94
N GLU A 94 3.23 19.12 -11.65
CA GLU A 94 4.41 18.35 -11.25
C GLU A 94 4.15 17.54 -9.98
N ALA A 95 3.53 18.17 -8.97
CA ALA A 95 3.17 17.51 -7.72
C ALA A 95 2.20 16.34 -7.94
N VAL A 96 1.15 16.57 -8.73
CA VAL A 96 0.16 15.52 -9.01
C VAL A 96 0.79 14.36 -9.80
N ILE A 97 1.61 14.65 -10.81
CA ILE A 97 2.26 13.63 -11.63
C ILE A 97 3.17 12.75 -10.77
N GLU A 98 3.90 13.35 -9.85
CA GLU A 98 4.82 12.62 -8.98
C GLU A 98 4.06 11.69 -8.03
N ILE A 99 2.99 12.16 -7.35
CA ILE A 99 2.13 11.30 -6.53
C ILE A 99 1.59 10.13 -7.33
N VAL A 100 1.10 10.40 -8.54
CA VAL A 100 0.59 9.35 -9.40
C VAL A 100 1.67 8.34 -9.74
N LYS A 101 2.90 8.76 -10.08
CA LYS A 101 4.01 7.84 -10.34
C LYS A 101 4.34 6.98 -9.13
N ARG A 102 4.34 7.57 -7.94
CA ARG A 102 4.75 6.90 -6.70
C ARG A 102 3.75 5.86 -6.23
N PHE A 103 2.45 6.15 -6.33
CA PHE A 103 1.41 5.30 -5.75
C PHE A 103 0.60 4.49 -6.77
N THR A 104 0.86 4.61 -8.07
CA THR A 104 0.20 3.74 -9.07
C THR A 104 0.55 2.28 -8.79
N PRO A 105 -0.44 1.36 -8.75
CA PRO A 105 -1.83 1.51 -9.23
C PRO A 105 -2.87 1.89 -8.16
N ASP A 106 -2.49 2.23 -6.94
CA ASP A 106 -3.41 2.50 -5.83
C ASP A 106 -4.08 3.88 -5.92
N ASN A 107 -5.20 3.94 -6.65
CA ASN A 107 -5.98 5.17 -6.80
C ASN A 107 -6.52 5.72 -5.48
N ARG A 108 -6.86 4.84 -4.52
CA ARG A 108 -7.40 5.27 -3.22
C ARG A 108 -6.33 6.01 -2.43
N ARG A 109 -5.11 5.47 -2.40
CA ARG A 109 -3.96 6.09 -1.74
C ARG A 109 -3.61 7.43 -2.39
N ILE A 110 -3.58 7.49 -3.72
CA ILE A 110 -3.34 8.74 -4.47
C ILE A 110 -4.33 9.83 -4.03
N LEU A 111 -5.62 9.55 -4.03
CA LEU A 111 -6.64 10.53 -3.68
C LEU A 111 -6.59 10.93 -2.20
N ASN A 112 -6.37 9.97 -1.30
CA ASN A 112 -6.27 10.23 0.13
C ASN A 112 -5.07 11.13 0.46
N GLU A 113 -3.90 10.89 -0.16
CA GLU A 113 -2.71 11.73 0.04
C GLU A 113 -2.92 13.14 -0.49
N LEU A 114 -3.50 13.29 -1.68
CA LEU A 114 -3.82 14.59 -2.23
C LEU A 114 -4.83 15.36 -1.36
N GLN A 115 -5.87 14.66 -0.87
CA GLN A 115 -6.87 15.27 0.01
C GLN A 115 -6.27 15.68 1.35
N ARG A 116 -5.46 14.82 1.97
CA ARG A 116 -4.77 15.10 3.23
C ARG A 116 -3.90 16.35 3.11
N TYR A 117 -3.11 16.43 2.04
CA TYR A 117 -2.22 17.57 1.82
C TYR A 117 -2.97 18.86 1.52
N ALA A 118 -4.01 18.80 0.68
CA ALA A 118 -4.86 19.96 0.39
C ALA A 118 -5.55 20.51 1.65
N ASN A 119 -6.00 19.64 2.55
CA ASN A 119 -6.63 20.04 3.81
C ASN A 119 -5.67 20.74 4.77
N ILE A 120 -4.38 20.38 4.76
CA ILE A 120 -3.37 20.97 5.64
C ILE A 120 -2.84 22.29 5.06
N ASN A 121 -2.55 22.32 3.76
CA ASN A 121 -1.81 23.41 3.13
C ASN A 121 -2.67 24.32 2.23
N GLY A 122 -3.93 23.96 2.00
CA GLY A 122 -4.86 24.72 1.14
C GLY A 122 -4.60 24.55 -0.36
N LYS A 123 -3.44 24.04 -0.76
CA LYS A 123 -3.03 23.81 -2.15
C LYS A 123 -2.12 22.61 -2.26
N ILE A 124 -2.01 22.02 -3.45
CA ILE A 124 -1.11 20.89 -3.73
C ILE A 124 0.08 21.42 -4.54
N ASP A 125 1.23 21.48 -3.91
CA ASP A 125 2.48 21.90 -4.53
C ASP A 125 3.64 20.91 -4.28
N VAL A 126 4.81 21.22 -4.80
CA VAL A 126 6.02 20.36 -4.67
C VAL A 126 6.46 20.18 -3.22
N GLY A 127 6.02 20.99 -2.28
CA GLY A 127 6.23 20.79 -0.85
C GLY A 127 5.62 19.49 -0.30
N LEU A 128 4.67 18.89 -1.05
CA LEU A 128 4.12 17.57 -0.77
C LEU A 128 5.21 16.48 -0.66
N PHE A 129 6.30 16.61 -1.44
CA PHE A 129 7.42 15.66 -1.47
C PHE A 129 8.46 15.93 -0.41
N ALA A 130 8.48 17.15 0.14
CA ALA A 130 9.33 17.49 1.28
C ALA A 130 8.98 16.67 2.55
N VAL A 131 7.82 15.99 2.56
CA VAL A 131 7.42 15.13 3.67
C VAL A 131 8.14 13.79 3.68
N VAL A 132 8.67 13.34 2.52
CA VAL A 132 9.53 12.14 2.45
C VAL A 132 10.67 12.45 1.48
N ASP A 133 11.50 13.39 1.86
CA ASP A 133 12.71 13.70 1.14
C ASP A 133 13.73 12.59 1.43
N SER A 134 14.37 12.04 0.40
CA SER A 134 15.49 11.09 0.54
C SER A 134 16.56 11.66 1.51
N ALA A 135 16.70 12.99 1.55
CA ALA A 135 17.53 13.68 2.52
C ALA A 135 17.10 13.46 3.98
N LYS A 136 15.80 13.34 4.27
CA LYS A 136 15.30 13.07 5.64
C LYS A 136 15.61 11.63 6.04
N ILE A 137 15.42 10.67 5.13
CA ILE A 137 15.76 9.27 5.40
C ILE A 137 17.27 9.11 5.54
N GLN A 138 18.08 9.81 4.72
CA GLN A 138 19.53 9.85 4.88
C GLN A 138 19.92 10.35 6.28
N ASN A 139 19.29 11.41 6.78
CA ASN A 139 19.53 11.90 8.13
C ASN A 139 19.10 10.86 9.19
N PHE A 140 17.97 10.19 8.99
CA PHE A 140 17.52 9.11 9.85
C PHE A 140 18.51 7.93 9.90
N VAL A 141 19.04 7.53 8.75
CA VAL A 141 20.13 6.54 8.67
C VAL A 141 21.37 7.03 9.42
N ASN A 142 21.75 8.30 9.28
CA ASN A 142 22.88 8.88 10.01
C ASN A 142 22.66 8.86 11.53
N PHE A 143 21.44 9.11 12.01
CA PHE A 143 21.13 9.00 13.44
C PHE A 143 21.28 7.55 13.93
N MET A 144 20.83 6.57 13.15
CA MET A 144 21.04 5.14 13.48
C MET A 144 22.53 4.77 13.47
N LYS A 145 23.28 5.26 12.49
CA LYS A 145 24.74 5.03 12.35
C LYS A 145 25.52 5.59 13.54
N THR A 146 25.15 6.77 14.03
CA THR A 146 25.80 7.43 15.17
C THR A 146 25.29 6.97 16.54
N GLY A 147 24.24 6.14 16.56
CA GLY A 147 23.59 5.70 17.81
C GLY A 147 22.78 6.80 18.51
N ASP A 148 22.41 7.87 17.78
CA ASP A 148 21.59 8.96 18.36
C ASP A 148 20.12 8.58 18.37
N PHE A 149 19.75 7.80 19.38
CA PHE A 149 18.38 7.35 19.57
C PHE A 149 17.39 8.50 19.82
N LYS A 150 17.86 9.62 20.42
CA LYS A 150 16.97 10.76 20.68
C LYS A 150 16.49 11.39 19.37
N SER A 151 17.42 11.61 18.44
CA SER A 151 17.07 12.13 17.11
C SER A 151 16.27 11.14 16.26
N CYS A 152 16.53 9.83 16.40
CA CYS A 152 15.68 8.80 15.77
C CYS A 152 14.25 8.87 16.29
N ARG A 153 14.05 8.99 17.60
CA ARG A 153 12.71 9.09 18.18
C ARG A 153 11.97 10.35 17.74
N GLN A 154 12.66 11.48 17.65
CA GLN A 154 12.06 12.71 17.12
C GLN A 154 11.64 12.55 15.68
N PHE A 155 12.50 11.96 14.84
CA PHE A 155 12.19 11.67 13.45
C PHE A 155 10.94 10.78 13.30
N ILE A 156 10.80 9.74 14.14
CA ILE A 156 9.65 8.84 14.13
C ILE A 156 8.38 9.58 14.53
N ALA A 157 8.43 10.46 15.54
CA ALA A 157 7.27 11.27 15.94
C ALA A 157 6.79 12.20 14.81
N ASP A 158 7.72 12.74 14.02
CA ASP A 158 7.43 13.61 12.89
C ASP A 158 6.99 12.83 11.63
N ASN A 159 7.32 11.52 11.56
CA ASN A 159 7.04 10.65 10.39
C ASN A 159 6.50 9.28 10.87
N PRO A 160 5.24 9.21 11.32
CA PRO A 160 4.69 8.02 11.97
C PRO A 160 4.30 6.87 11.01
N ASP A 161 4.50 7.02 9.70
CA ASP A 161 4.17 5.99 8.70
C ASP A 161 5.34 5.01 8.53
N PRO A 162 5.27 3.78 9.09
CA PRO A 162 6.34 2.80 8.99
C PRO A 162 6.55 2.27 7.57
N ASP A 163 5.49 2.17 6.76
CA ASP A 163 5.59 1.61 5.41
C ASP A 163 6.47 2.47 4.51
N VAL A 164 6.41 3.79 4.67
CA VAL A 164 7.26 4.73 3.93
C VAL A 164 8.71 4.56 4.32
N ILE A 165 9.00 4.45 5.62
CA ILE A 165 10.36 4.29 6.14
C ILE A 165 10.95 2.95 5.68
N PHE A 166 10.21 1.86 5.81
CA PHE A 166 10.68 0.52 5.43
C PHE A 166 10.89 0.39 3.93
N THR A 167 9.99 0.94 3.11
CA THR A 167 10.11 0.91 1.64
C THR A 167 11.34 1.69 1.19
N GLU A 168 11.52 2.90 1.70
CA GLU A 168 12.66 3.75 1.32
C GLU A 168 14.01 3.15 1.75
N LEU A 169 14.08 2.55 2.94
CA LEU A 169 15.27 1.83 3.39
C LEU A 169 15.56 0.59 2.53
N TYR A 170 14.54 -0.13 2.10
CA TYR A 170 14.69 -1.29 1.23
C TYR A 170 15.16 -0.91 -0.16
N ASP A 171 14.53 0.11 -0.77
CA ASP A 171 14.82 0.53 -2.13
C ASP A 171 16.25 1.09 -2.28
N ASN A 172 16.76 1.74 -1.23
CA ASN A 172 18.11 2.34 -1.21
C ASN A 172 19.09 1.57 -0.30
N ILE A 173 18.82 0.30 0.00
CA ILE A 173 19.59 -0.51 0.96
C ILE A 173 21.09 -0.60 0.60
N ILE A 174 21.39 -0.65 -0.69
CA ILE A 174 22.78 -0.74 -1.22
C ILE A 174 23.57 0.52 -0.89
N ASP A 175 22.91 1.67 -0.85
CA ASP A 175 23.59 2.97 -0.62
C ASP A 175 23.85 3.20 0.87
N TYR A 176 23.03 2.64 1.75
CA TYR A 176 23.06 2.89 3.19
C TYR A 176 23.88 1.85 3.98
N VAL A 177 23.93 0.60 3.51
CA VAL A 177 24.37 -0.54 4.32
C VAL A 177 25.58 -1.24 3.71
N ASP A 178 26.51 -1.67 4.58
CA ASP A 178 27.62 -2.56 4.17
C ASP A 178 27.05 -3.87 3.60
N THR A 179 27.65 -4.36 2.52
CA THR A 179 27.16 -5.53 1.77
C THR A 179 26.95 -6.76 2.65
N ASN A 180 27.79 -6.96 3.67
CA ASN A 180 27.67 -8.11 4.58
C ASN A 180 26.49 -7.97 5.57
N SER A 181 26.00 -6.76 5.80
CA SER A 181 24.88 -6.49 6.70
C SER A 181 23.51 -6.40 5.99
N ILE A 182 23.50 -6.38 4.65
CA ILE A 182 22.25 -6.34 3.85
C ILE A 182 21.29 -7.48 4.22
N PRO A 183 21.72 -8.78 4.27
CA PRO A 183 20.80 -9.87 4.62
C PRO A 183 20.15 -9.69 6.00
N ASN A 184 20.91 -9.19 6.97
CA ASN A 184 20.42 -8.95 8.32
C ASN A 184 19.38 -7.81 8.34
N LEU A 185 19.61 -6.70 7.63
CA LEU A 185 18.63 -5.62 7.54
C LEU A 185 17.33 -6.07 6.85
N ILE A 186 17.41 -6.91 5.81
CA ILE A 186 16.21 -7.46 5.15
C ILE A 186 15.37 -8.29 6.12
N LEU A 187 16.00 -9.10 6.96
CA LEU A 187 15.28 -9.89 7.98
C LEU A 187 14.60 -8.98 9.01
N ILE A 188 15.31 -7.97 9.50
CA ILE A 188 14.78 -6.98 10.44
C ILE A 188 13.59 -6.22 9.80
N LEU A 189 13.74 -5.73 8.56
CA LEU A 189 12.67 -5.04 7.85
C LEU A 189 11.43 -5.92 7.70
N GLY A 190 11.59 -7.18 7.28
CA GLY A 190 10.48 -8.12 7.12
C GLY A 190 9.75 -8.39 8.44
N GLU A 191 10.48 -8.54 9.56
CA GLU A 191 9.89 -8.74 10.87
C GLU A 191 9.10 -7.52 11.35
N TYR A 192 9.68 -6.32 11.27
CA TYR A 192 9.01 -5.11 11.73
C TYR A 192 7.88 -4.64 10.82
N GLN A 193 7.95 -4.91 9.52
CA GLN A 193 6.84 -4.71 8.59
C GLN A 193 5.67 -5.65 8.92
N HIS A 194 5.93 -6.92 9.24
CA HIS A 194 4.90 -7.84 9.68
C HIS A 194 4.26 -7.39 11.01
N ARG A 195 5.06 -6.95 11.97
CA ARG A 195 4.59 -6.40 13.24
C ARG A 195 3.74 -5.14 13.03
N ALA A 196 4.11 -4.26 12.09
CA ALA A 196 3.37 -3.04 11.80
C ALA A 196 1.90 -3.30 11.44
N ALA A 197 1.57 -4.44 10.86
CA ALA A 197 0.19 -4.83 10.56
C ALA A 197 -0.67 -5.15 11.80
N THR A 198 -0.05 -5.41 12.96
CA THR A 198 -0.74 -5.95 14.14
C THR A 198 -0.56 -5.14 15.42
N VAL A 199 0.47 -4.29 15.50
CA VAL A 199 0.76 -3.53 16.73
C VAL A 199 -0.20 -2.36 16.93
N ALA A 200 -0.53 -2.09 18.19
CA ALA A 200 -1.39 -0.96 18.55
C ALA A 200 -0.66 0.40 18.48
N ASN A 201 0.67 0.42 18.62
CA ASN A 201 1.48 1.64 18.63
C ASN A 201 2.67 1.53 17.68
N GLN A 202 2.58 2.23 16.57
CA GLN A 202 3.60 2.24 15.52
C GLN A 202 4.90 2.96 15.95
N GLU A 203 4.79 3.98 16.80
CA GLU A 203 5.98 4.70 17.30
C GLU A 203 6.90 3.76 18.09
N ILE A 204 6.32 2.90 18.93
CA ILE A 204 7.08 1.91 19.71
C ILE A 204 7.70 0.86 18.77
N ASN A 205 6.97 0.41 17.77
CA ASN A 205 7.46 -0.54 16.78
C ASN A 205 8.67 0.01 16.01
N LEU A 206 8.57 1.23 15.49
CA LEU A 206 9.66 1.92 14.80
C LEU A 206 10.85 2.22 15.73
N ALA A 207 10.60 2.59 16.99
CA ALA A 207 11.67 2.80 17.96
C ALA A 207 12.44 1.50 18.25
N ALA A 208 11.74 0.37 18.37
CA ALA A 208 12.36 -0.94 18.55
C ALA A 208 13.16 -1.34 17.31
N PHE A 209 12.63 -1.10 16.09
CA PHE A 209 13.35 -1.26 14.83
C PHE A 209 14.68 -0.48 14.83
N CYS A 210 14.67 0.79 15.22
CA CYS A 210 15.89 1.60 15.29
C CYS A 210 16.93 1.00 16.22
N VAL A 211 16.52 0.56 17.41
CA VAL A 211 17.44 -0.04 18.41
C VAL A 211 18.07 -1.31 17.88
N GLU A 212 17.31 -2.13 17.17
CA GLU A 212 17.81 -3.37 16.57
C GLU A 212 18.78 -3.09 15.42
N CYS A 213 18.45 -2.12 14.55
CA CYS A 213 19.34 -1.67 13.49
C CYS A 213 20.66 -1.07 14.02
N MET A 214 20.61 -0.26 15.10
CA MET A 214 21.81 0.30 15.73
C MET A 214 22.76 -0.77 16.26
N LYS A 215 22.23 -1.91 16.71
CA LYS A 215 23.02 -3.02 17.28
C LYS A 215 23.53 -4.00 16.22
N GLY A 216 22.72 -4.25 15.21
CA GLY A 216 22.92 -5.39 14.30
C GLY A 216 23.40 -5.01 12.91
N ILE A 217 23.38 -3.73 12.52
CA ILE A 217 23.68 -3.29 11.16
C ILE A 217 24.97 -2.46 11.12
N LYS A 218 25.82 -2.82 10.18
CA LYS A 218 27.00 -2.02 9.84
C LYS A 218 26.63 -1.09 8.68
N TRP A 219 26.51 0.18 8.99
CA TRP A 219 26.19 1.23 8.04
C TRP A 219 27.45 1.68 7.26
N LYS A 220 27.26 2.12 6.02
CA LYS A 220 28.32 2.72 5.20
C LYS A 220 28.72 4.09 5.68
#